data_056b736ea939fd9326a2f7d247ccd9ba
#
_entry.id   056b736ea939fd9326a2f7d247ccd9ba
#
_cell.length_a   1.000
_cell.length_b   1.000
_cell.length_c   1.000
_cell.angle_alpha   90.00
_cell.angle_beta   90.00
_cell.angle_gamma   90.00
#
_symmetry.space_group_name_H-M   'P 1'
#
loop_
_entity.id
_entity.type
_entity.pdbx_description
1 polymer ?
#
loop_
_entity_poly.entity_id
_entity_poly.type
_entity_poly.pdbx_seq_one_letter_code
_entity_poly.pdbx_strand_id
1 'polypeptide(L)'
;MTDFEKMKATIAGDIPLMVEMEKILTAIPAMAPESGGKGEMEKCAALESHLRKLGFADGAVSFERFDADDERVPQGKRPNLVVTVPGKKDDFSIWVMAHLDVVPPGDLAMWESDPWTVVEKDGKLFGRGVEDNQQGLVSGVFAAKALLDNGIVPEHTVKLLFMADEEFGSEYGIKFLLKKHPALFRKEDIIIIPDGGDPKGETIEVAEKNILWLRLHTTGLQSHGSMPDKGKNAFLAGCELALSLNDLEHFFGERDEMFSPAWSTFQPTKKSANVETVNIIPGDDVFFMDCRILPRYTLKEVRAEIDKRVAAIEAKHGVKIEVEELQHQESPATSADAPVVRRLKDAIKKAHGIKARPIGIGGGTVGAELRNLGFDAAIWSTMDEVCHQPNEYCIVRNIATDAETLAALFTTE
;
A
#
# COMPACT_ATOMS: atom_id res chain seq x y z
N MET A 1 13.03 32.95 -14.76
CA MET A 1 12.77 31.51 -14.49
C MET A 1 12.29 31.40 -13.06
N THR A 2 11.10 30.90 -12.84
CA THR A 2 10.57 30.65 -11.50
C THR A 2 11.38 29.56 -10.80
N ASP A 3 11.25 29.41 -9.48
CA ASP A 3 11.95 28.35 -8.75
C ASP A 3 11.52 26.97 -9.25
N PHE A 4 10.24 26.76 -9.52
CA PHE A 4 9.76 25.53 -10.14
C PHE A 4 10.41 25.23 -11.50
N GLU A 5 10.55 26.23 -12.38
CA GLU A 5 11.20 26.04 -13.69
C GLU A 5 12.69 25.67 -13.58
N LYS A 6 13.41 26.23 -12.59
CA LYS A 6 14.79 25.84 -12.29
C LYS A 6 14.86 24.39 -11.84
N MET A 7 14.02 24.01 -10.87
CA MET A 7 13.95 22.64 -10.37
C MET A 7 13.61 21.64 -11.48
N LYS A 8 12.63 21.97 -12.33
CA LYS A 8 12.25 21.12 -13.48
C LYS A 8 13.42 20.91 -14.45
N ALA A 9 14.22 21.93 -14.72
CA ALA A 9 15.41 21.81 -15.56
C ALA A 9 16.49 20.91 -14.91
N THR A 10 16.68 21.03 -13.58
CA THR A 10 17.61 20.17 -12.81
C THR A 10 17.12 18.71 -12.85
N ILE A 11 15.86 18.45 -12.57
CA ILE A 11 15.25 17.10 -12.61
C ILE A 11 15.45 16.43 -13.97
N ALA A 12 15.22 17.17 -15.07
CA ALA A 12 15.45 16.66 -16.42
C ALA A 12 16.92 16.29 -16.69
N GLY A 13 17.87 17.02 -16.10
CA GLY A 13 19.30 16.73 -16.19
C GLY A 13 19.74 15.55 -15.33
N ASP A 14 19.01 15.25 -14.27
CA ASP A 14 19.34 14.22 -13.29
C ASP A 14 18.79 12.82 -13.62
N ILE A 15 18.08 12.64 -14.74
CA ILE A 15 17.55 11.32 -15.14
C ILE A 15 18.60 10.19 -15.09
N PRO A 16 19.85 10.38 -15.54
CA PRO A 16 20.86 9.32 -15.39
C PRO A 16 21.18 8.95 -13.94
N LEU A 17 21.13 9.91 -13.01
CA LEU A 17 21.34 9.67 -11.58
C LEU A 17 20.15 8.95 -10.95
N MET A 18 18.91 9.20 -11.42
CA MET A 18 17.72 8.45 -11.02
C MET A 18 17.87 6.97 -11.39
N VAL A 19 18.27 6.70 -12.64
CA VAL A 19 18.53 5.33 -13.12
C VAL A 19 19.66 4.65 -12.32
N GLU A 20 20.71 5.39 -11.96
CA GLU A 20 21.80 4.86 -11.11
C GLU A 20 21.27 4.49 -9.71
N MET A 21 20.44 5.34 -9.13
CA MET A 21 19.86 5.09 -7.81
C MET A 21 18.95 3.87 -7.81
N GLU A 22 18.09 3.69 -8.82
CA GLU A 22 17.29 2.48 -9.01
C GLU A 22 18.17 1.21 -9.05
N LYS A 23 19.27 1.24 -9.83
CA LYS A 23 20.22 0.13 -9.92
C LYS A 23 20.87 -0.20 -8.57
N ILE A 24 21.24 0.80 -7.79
CA ILE A 24 21.84 0.63 -6.47
C ILE A 24 20.85 -0.02 -5.49
N LEU A 25 19.61 0.46 -5.46
CA LEU A 25 18.61 0.00 -4.51
C LEU A 25 18.08 -1.40 -4.85
N THR A 26 17.84 -1.69 -6.13
CA THR A 26 17.37 -3.00 -6.58
C THR A 26 18.40 -4.11 -6.30
N ALA A 27 19.68 -3.79 -6.39
CA ALA A 27 20.76 -4.75 -6.11
C ALA A 27 20.82 -5.22 -4.64
N ILE A 28 20.03 -4.61 -3.75
CA ILE A 28 19.97 -4.96 -2.33
C ILE A 28 18.55 -5.47 -2.01
N PRO A 29 18.32 -6.80 -2.06
CA PRO A 29 17.03 -7.39 -1.72
C PRO A 29 16.64 -7.09 -0.26
N ALA A 30 15.62 -6.28 -0.08
CA ALA A 30 15.11 -5.91 1.25
C ALA A 30 13.79 -6.64 1.55
N MET A 31 13.81 -7.97 1.42
CA MET A 31 12.64 -8.81 1.71
C MET A 31 12.45 -8.98 3.21
N ALA A 32 11.20 -9.07 3.64
CA ALA A 32 10.82 -9.33 5.02
C ALA A 32 11.27 -10.74 5.48
N PRO A 33 11.49 -10.94 6.81
CA PRO A 33 11.84 -12.25 7.37
C PRO A 33 10.81 -13.34 7.07
N GLU A 34 9.53 -12.99 6.97
CA GLU A 34 8.42 -13.86 6.58
C GLU A 34 8.64 -14.52 5.22
N SER A 35 9.35 -13.85 4.34
CA SER A 35 9.72 -14.33 3.00
C SER A 35 11.17 -14.86 2.93
N GLY A 36 11.80 -15.11 4.09
CA GLY A 36 13.18 -15.59 4.18
C GLY A 36 14.22 -14.49 3.92
N GLY A 37 13.83 -13.23 3.94
CA GLY A 37 14.70 -12.08 3.75
C GLY A 37 15.44 -11.65 5.02
N LYS A 38 16.27 -10.60 4.88
CA LYS A 38 17.10 -10.04 5.96
C LYS A 38 16.61 -8.67 6.43
N GLY A 39 15.47 -8.22 5.96
CA GLY A 39 14.95 -6.87 6.22
C GLY A 39 15.69 -5.77 5.44
N GLU A 40 15.44 -4.53 5.79
CA GLU A 40 15.77 -3.34 4.99
C GLU A 40 17.07 -2.64 5.40
N MET A 41 17.77 -3.11 6.44
CA MET A 41 18.91 -2.39 7.01
C MET A 41 20.02 -2.09 6.00
N GLU A 42 20.35 -3.05 5.14
CA GLU A 42 21.40 -2.87 4.12
C GLU A 42 20.97 -1.85 3.05
N LYS A 43 19.71 -1.92 2.58
CA LYS A 43 19.16 -0.97 1.60
C LYS A 43 19.06 0.42 2.21
N CYS A 44 18.60 0.57 3.45
CA CYS A 44 18.54 1.85 4.15
C CYS A 44 19.91 2.49 4.29
N ALA A 45 20.94 1.72 4.68
CA ALA A 45 22.31 2.22 4.80
C ALA A 45 22.90 2.65 3.44
N ALA A 46 22.63 1.89 2.38
CA ALA A 46 23.03 2.25 1.01
C ALA A 46 22.34 3.54 0.54
N LEU A 47 21.03 3.66 0.78
CA LEU A 47 20.23 4.86 0.50
C LEU A 47 20.82 6.07 1.23
N GLU A 48 21.01 5.99 2.55
CA GLU A 48 21.58 7.10 3.34
C GLU A 48 22.96 7.52 2.82
N SER A 49 23.84 6.54 2.52
CA SER A 49 25.16 6.80 1.94
C SER A 49 25.05 7.49 0.57
N HIS A 50 24.11 7.08 -0.27
CA HIS A 50 23.91 7.65 -1.59
C HIS A 50 23.35 9.08 -1.51
N LEU A 51 22.39 9.34 -0.65
CA LEU A 51 21.84 10.68 -0.40
C LEU A 51 22.91 11.66 0.01
N ARG A 52 23.82 11.26 0.90
CA ARG A 52 24.96 12.10 1.31
C ARG A 52 25.88 12.46 0.13
N LYS A 53 26.10 11.54 -0.82
CA LYS A 53 26.87 11.80 -2.04
C LYS A 53 26.14 12.71 -3.02
N LEU A 54 24.79 12.70 -3.01
CA LEU A 54 23.93 13.57 -3.81
C LEU A 54 23.78 15.00 -3.24
N GLY A 55 24.54 15.37 -2.21
CA GLY A 55 24.55 16.72 -1.63
C GLY A 55 23.62 16.93 -0.44
N PHE A 56 22.90 15.88 0.04
CA PHE A 56 22.07 16.01 1.25
C PHE A 56 22.88 16.13 2.54
N ALA A 57 24.20 15.90 2.52
CA ALA A 57 25.04 16.06 3.69
C ALA A 57 25.40 17.53 3.98
N ASP A 58 25.13 18.44 3.05
CA ASP A 58 25.52 19.84 3.13
C ASP A 58 24.37 20.69 3.71
N GLY A 59 24.74 21.69 4.52
CA GLY A 59 23.79 22.68 5.04
C GLY A 59 22.94 22.20 6.20
N ALA A 60 21.64 22.56 6.18
CA ALA A 60 20.70 22.36 7.29
C ALA A 60 19.90 21.04 7.20
N VAL A 61 20.18 20.17 6.23
CA VAL A 61 19.49 18.89 6.08
C VAL A 61 19.82 17.95 7.23
N SER A 62 18.82 17.37 7.87
CA SER A 62 19.00 16.39 8.93
C SER A 62 18.59 14.98 8.51
N PHE A 63 19.24 13.99 9.11
CA PHE A 63 18.96 12.57 8.98
C PHE A 63 18.64 12.02 10.35
N GLU A 64 17.45 11.46 10.51
CA GLU A 64 17.02 10.84 11.77
C GLU A 64 16.56 9.41 11.51
N ARG A 65 17.03 8.48 12.35
CA ARG A 65 16.67 7.06 12.25
C ARG A 65 15.80 6.66 13.42
N PHE A 66 14.75 5.92 13.10
CA PHE A 66 13.80 5.35 14.05
C PHE A 66 13.74 3.84 13.81
N ASP A 67 14.63 3.11 14.49
CA ASP A 67 14.79 1.67 14.27
C ASP A 67 13.84 0.87 15.19
N ALA A 68 12.97 0.08 14.63
CA ALA A 68 12.12 -0.85 15.37
C ALA A 68 12.88 -2.15 15.69
N ASP A 69 12.69 -2.70 16.90
CA ASP A 69 13.32 -3.96 17.30
C ASP A 69 12.66 -5.15 16.60
N ASP A 70 13.46 -6.00 15.94
CA ASP A 70 13.02 -7.26 15.34
C ASP A 70 14.15 -8.30 15.40
N GLU A 71 14.06 -9.26 16.30
CA GLU A 71 15.07 -10.31 16.51
C GLU A 71 15.21 -11.29 15.33
N ARG A 72 14.28 -11.27 14.39
CA ARG A 72 14.27 -12.16 13.21
C ARG A 72 15.23 -11.70 12.12
N VAL A 73 15.67 -10.45 12.14
CA VAL A 73 16.65 -9.91 11.18
C VAL A 73 18.07 -9.88 11.77
N PRO A 74 19.13 -10.01 10.93
CA PRO A 74 20.52 -10.14 11.41
C PRO A 74 21.00 -9.00 12.32
N GLN A 75 20.55 -7.78 12.09
CA GLN A 75 20.93 -6.60 12.87
C GLN A 75 20.02 -6.35 14.08
N GLY A 76 18.96 -7.16 14.25
CA GLY A 76 17.98 -7.01 15.32
C GLY A 76 17.09 -5.77 15.18
N LYS A 77 17.09 -5.11 14.02
CA LYS A 77 16.43 -3.81 13.78
C LYS A 77 15.85 -3.69 12.37
N ARG A 78 14.65 -3.11 12.27
CA ARG A 78 14.01 -2.68 11.02
C ARG A 78 14.08 -1.14 10.95
N PRO A 79 14.72 -0.55 9.93
CA PRO A 79 15.02 0.88 9.90
C PRO A 79 13.88 1.72 9.32
N ASN A 80 13.66 2.89 9.93
CA ASN A 80 12.88 3.96 9.32
C ASN A 80 13.76 5.22 9.29
N LEU A 81 13.97 5.79 8.11
CA LEU A 81 14.84 6.95 7.91
C LEU A 81 14.01 8.18 7.54
N VAL A 82 14.15 9.25 8.30
CA VAL A 82 13.58 10.57 7.98
C VAL A 82 14.69 11.50 7.54
N VAL A 83 14.54 12.10 6.36
CA VAL A 83 15.43 13.14 5.84
C VAL A 83 14.63 14.43 5.79
N THR A 84 15.12 15.48 6.49
CA THR A 84 14.42 16.76 6.61
C THR A 84 15.18 17.86 5.90
N VAL A 85 14.51 18.51 4.93
CA VAL A 85 14.95 19.77 4.30
C VAL A 85 14.14 20.89 4.95
N PRO A 86 14.76 21.75 5.79
CA PRO A 86 14.03 22.76 6.54
C PRO A 86 13.46 23.84 5.61
N GLY A 87 12.23 24.25 5.89
CA GLY A 87 11.55 25.37 5.24
C GLY A 87 11.72 26.68 5.99
N LYS A 88 11.13 27.74 5.43
CA LYS A 88 11.05 29.07 6.05
C LYS A 88 10.04 29.11 7.19
N LYS A 89 8.99 28.29 7.12
CA LYS A 89 7.90 28.16 8.10
C LYS A 89 7.91 26.78 8.73
N ASP A 90 7.49 26.70 9.98
CA ASP A 90 7.33 25.47 10.75
C ASP A 90 5.88 25.31 11.22
N ASP A 91 4.91 25.64 10.37
CA ASP A 91 3.48 25.49 10.64
C ASP A 91 3.00 24.07 10.30
N PHE A 92 3.48 23.48 9.20
CA PHE A 92 3.30 22.10 8.82
C PHE A 92 4.49 21.62 7.98
N SER A 93 4.57 20.29 7.77
CA SER A 93 5.56 19.69 6.89
C SER A 93 4.88 19.08 5.66
N ILE A 94 5.61 19.05 4.53
CA ILE A 94 5.23 18.27 3.36
C ILE A 94 6.01 16.97 3.41
N TRP A 95 5.30 15.86 3.58
CA TRP A 95 5.89 14.53 3.64
C TRP A 95 5.76 13.83 2.29
N VAL A 96 6.85 13.16 1.89
CA VAL A 96 6.85 12.12 0.85
C VAL A 96 7.28 10.83 1.53
N MET A 97 6.39 9.84 1.55
CA MET A 97 6.60 8.59 2.29
C MET A 97 6.67 7.44 1.32
N ALA A 98 7.77 6.69 1.36
CA ALA A 98 8.00 5.51 0.52
C ALA A 98 8.56 4.38 1.37
N HIS A 99 8.38 3.12 0.94
CA HIS A 99 8.91 1.97 1.64
C HIS A 99 10.21 1.44 1.03
N LEU A 100 10.95 0.68 1.82
CA LEU A 100 12.25 0.11 1.47
C LEU A 100 12.16 -1.36 1.11
N ASP A 101 11.20 -2.05 1.70
CA ASP A 101 11.01 -3.49 1.50
C ASP A 101 10.42 -3.80 0.14
N VAL A 102 10.47 -5.05 -0.23
CA VAL A 102 9.94 -5.59 -1.48
C VAL A 102 9.41 -7.00 -1.26
N VAL A 103 8.39 -7.38 -2.02
CA VAL A 103 7.93 -8.77 -2.06
C VAL A 103 8.97 -9.70 -2.71
N PRO A 104 8.91 -11.02 -2.45
CA PRO A 104 9.73 -12.00 -3.17
C PRO A 104 9.50 -11.95 -4.68
N PRO A 105 10.51 -12.31 -5.49
CA PRO A 105 10.38 -12.31 -6.94
C PRO A 105 9.44 -13.40 -7.48
N GLY A 106 9.04 -14.37 -6.66
CA GLY A 106 8.26 -15.52 -7.07
C GLY A 106 9.09 -16.53 -7.86
N ASP A 107 8.49 -17.17 -8.87
CA ASP A 107 9.17 -18.17 -9.71
C ASP A 107 10.16 -17.47 -10.65
N LEU A 108 11.45 -17.70 -10.42
CA LEU A 108 12.53 -17.12 -11.22
C LEU A 108 12.49 -17.57 -12.70
N ALA A 109 11.87 -18.70 -13.02
CA ALA A 109 11.72 -19.14 -14.40
C ALA A 109 10.77 -18.24 -15.22
N MET A 110 9.98 -17.40 -14.56
CA MET A 110 9.09 -16.44 -15.22
C MET A 110 9.75 -15.08 -15.49
N TRP A 111 10.97 -14.86 -15.00
CA TRP A 111 11.72 -13.64 -15.24
C TRP A 111 12.61 -13.75 -16.47
N GLU A 112 12.63 -12.70 -17.31
CA GLU A 112 13.53 -12.60 -18.47
C GLU A 112 14.98 -12.24 -18.08
N SER A 113 15.16 -11.66 -16.87
CA SER A 113 16.45 -11.27 -16.31
C SER A 113 16.47 -11.53 -14.80
N ASP A 114 17.65 -11.44 -14.17
CA ASP A 114 17.75 -11.49 -12.70
C ASP A 114 16.96 -10.32 -12.07
N PRO A 115 15.96 -10.60 -11.19
CA PRO A 115 15.13 -9.55 -10.59
C PRO A 115 15.93 -8.54 -9.74
N TRP A 116 17.13 -8.87 -9.32
CA TRP A 116 17.98 -8.02 -8.49
C TRP A 116 19.03 -7.25 -9.29
N THR A 117 19.01 -7.37 -10.60
CA THR A 117 19.90 -6.65 -11.54
C THR A 117 19.09 -5.87 -12.54
N VAL A 118 18.98 -4.55 -12.34
CA VAL A 118 18.15 -3.70 -13.23
C VAL A 118 18.63 -3.78 -14.67
N VAL A 119 17.71 -4.13 -15.56
CA VAL A 119 17.90 -4.09 -17.02
C VAL A 119 17.17 -2.88 -17.57
N GLU A 120 17.92 -1.98 -18.21
CA GLU A 120 17.36 -0.82 -18.91
C GLU A 120 17.08 -1.19 -20.38
N LYS A 121 15.82 -1.07 -20.81
CA LYS A 121 15.38 -1.38 -22.17
C LYS A 121 14.16 -0.55 -22.54
N ASP A 122 14.19 0.09 -23.71
CA ASP A 122 13.06 0.84 -24.28
C ASP A 122 12.46 1.90 -23.33
N GLY A 123 13.30 2.59 -22.54
CA GLY A 123 12.92 3.61 -21.58
C GLY A 123 12.28 3.06 -20.30
N LYS A 124 12.39 1.76 -20.06
CA LYS A 124 11.94 1.05 -18.86
C LYS A 124 13.13 0.48 -18.09
N LEU A 125 12.98 0.37 -16.78
CA LEU A 125 13.89 -0.32 -15.88
C LEU A 125 13.18 -1.57 -15.38
N PHE A 126 13.70 -2.74 -15.67
CA PHE A 126 13.17 -4.03 -15.23
C PHE A 126 13.91 -4.53 -14.01
N GLY A 127 13.18 -4.89 -12.94
CA GLY A 127 13.72 -5.43 -11.70
C GLY A 127 12.66 -5.47 -10.61
N ARG A 128 12.85 -6.25 -9.55
CA ARG A 128 11.94 -6.28 -8.41
C ARG A 128 12.08 -5.00 -7.57
N GLY A 129 10.95 -4.33 -7.30
CA GLY A 129 10.89 -3.13 -6.49
C GLY A 129 11.12 -1.83 -7.26
N VAL A 130 11.36 -1.87 -8.58
CA VAL A 130 11.62 -0.65 -9.38
C VAL A 130 10.35 0.22 -9.53
N GLU A 131 9.15 -0.38 -9.57
CA GLU A 131 7.89 0.34 -9.55
C GLU A 131 7.37 0.47 -8.12
N ASP A 132 7.42 -0.62 -7.36
CA ASP A 132 6.90 -0.74 -6.02
C ASP A 132 8.02 -0.94 -4.98
N ASN A 133 8.53 0.10 -4.31
CA ASN A 133 8.10 1.50 -4.39
C ASN A 133 9.29 2.42 -4.68
N GLN A 134 10.37 1.88 -5.36
CA GLN A 134 11.58 2.67 -5.62
C GLN A 134 11.32 3.85 -6.57
N GLN A 135 10.40 3.73 -7.54
CA GLN A 135 10.00 4.85 -8.39
C GLN A 135 9.57 6.05 -7.55
N GLY A 136 8.66 5.83 -6.58
CA GLY A 136 8.18 6.87 -5.68
C GLY A 136 9.27 7.41 -4.75
N LEU A 137 10.10 6.53 -4.21
CA LEU A 137 11.26 6.88 -3.39
C LEU A 137 12.22 7.81 -4.14
N VAL A 138 12.63 7.41 -5.36
CA VAL A 138 13.58 8.15 -6.20
C VAL A 138 12.98 9.48 -6.64
N SER A 139 11.71 9.52 -7.02
CA SER A 139 11.01 10.77 -7.37
C SER A 139 11.04 11.78 -6.23
N GLY A 140 10.76 11.35 -4.99
CA GLY A 140 10.83 12.19 -3.80
C GLY A 140 12.23 12.74 -3.55
N VAL A 141 13.24 11.88 -3.65
CA VAL A 141 14.65 12.27 -3.49
C VAL A 141 15.05 13.32 -4.51
N PHE A 142 14.77 13.13 -5.80
CA PHE A 142 15.22 14.06 -6.84
C PHE A 142 14.41 15.36 -6.87
N ALA A 143 13.17 15.35 -6.41
CA ALA A 143 12.44 16.59 -6.13
C ALA A 143 13.10 17.42 -5.02
N ALA A 144 13.50 16.77 -3.90
CA ALA A 144 14.19 17.44 -2.81
C ALA A 144 15.62 17.87 -3.19
N LYS A 145 16.36 17.02 -3.96
CA LYS A 145 17.68 17.37 -4.51
C LYS A 145 17.62 18.64 -5.35
N ALA A 146 16.58 18.78 -6.18
CA ALA A 146 16.42 19.96 -7.01
C ALA A 146 16.23 21.27 -6.20
N LEU A 147 15.68 21.21 -4.97
CA LEU A 147 15.71 22.35 -4.05
C LEU A 147 17.15 22.71 -3.67
N LEU A 148 17.92 21.70 -3.24
CA LEU A 148 19.30 21.86 -2.75
C LEU A 148 20.23 22.42 -3.84
N ASP A 149 20.22 21.81 -5.03
CA ASP A 149 21.06 22.19 -6.17
C ASP A 149 20.80 23.63 -6.64
N ASN A 150 19.60 24.12 -6.48
CA ASN A 150 19.23 25.48 -6.86
C ASN A 150 19.29 26.47 -5.69
N GLY A 151 19.71 26.04 -4.50
CA GLY A 151 19.75 26.89 -3.31
C GLY A 151 18.37 27.43 -2.90
N ILE A 152 17.31 26.68 -3.19
CA ILE A 152 15.92 27.07 -2.90
C ILE A 152 15.55 26.57 -1.51
N VAL A 153 15.21 27.49 -0.60
CA VAL A 153 14.61 27.15 0.69
C VAL A 153 13.09 27.06 0.48
N PRO A 154 12.46 25.89 0.67
CA PRO A 154 11.02 25.76 0.49
C PRO A 154 10.25 26.60 1.51
N GLU A 155 8.99 26.92 1.23
CA GLU A 155 8.17 27.68 2.16
C GLU A 155 7.87 26.89 3.43
N HIS A 156 7.51 25.62 3.29
CA HIS A 156 7.27 24.67 4.38
C HIS A 156 8.35 23.60 4.41
N THR A 157 8.62 23.03 5.58
CA THR A 157 9.59 21.96 5.74
C THR A 157 9.20 20.74 4.88
N VAL A 158 10.16 20.20 4.12
CA VAL A 158 9.99 18.96 3.33
C VAL A 158 10.63 17.81 4.08
N LYS A 159 9.91 16.72 4.22
CA LYS A 159 10.39 15.50 4.87
C LYS A 159 10.21 14.29 3.96
N LEU A 160 11.27 13.53 3.79
CA LEU A 160 11.24 12.25 3.10
C LEU A 160 11.29 11.16 4.17
N LEU A 161 10.30 10.27 4.20
CA LEU A 161 10.29 9.09 5.06
C LEU A 161 10.50 7.85 4.20
N PHE A 162 11.51 7.07 4.56
CA PHE A 162 11.79 5.77 3.98
C PHE A 162 11.57 4.72 5.06
N MET A 163 10.48 3.96 4.96
CA MET A 163 10.01 3.05 6.00
C MET A 163 10.20 1.58 5.65
N ALA A 164 10.19 0.76 6.68
CA ALA A 164 10.25 -0.69 6.59
C ALA A 164 8.84 -1.31 6.57
N ASP A 165 8.74 -2.59 6.12
CA ASP A 165 7.65 -3.50 6.43
C ASP A 165 6.28 -3.12 5.85
N GLU A 166 6.25 -2.37 4.75
CA GLU A 166 4.98 -2.02 4.11
C GLU A 166 4.24 -3.26 3.63
N GLU A 167 4.94 -4.12 2.92
CA GLU A 167 4.45 -5.31 2.23
C GLU A 167 3.92 -6.42 3.16
N PHE A 168 4.25 -6.35 4.45
CA PHE A 168 3.85 -7.35 5.46
C PHE A 168 3.08 -6.74 6.64
N GLY A 169 2.43 -5.59 6.42
CA GLY A 169 1.47 -5.02 7.36
C GLY A 169 1.99 -3.91 8.24
N SER A 170 3.19 -3.37 7.97
CA SER A 170 3.73 -2.11 8.51
C SER A 170 3.93 -2.06 10.04
N GLU A 171 4.05 -3.21 10.70
CA GLU A 171 4.22 -3.26 12.18
C GLU A 171 5.55 -2.63 12.61
N TYR A 172 6.60 -2.72 11.77
CA TYR A 172 7.93 -2.15 12.00
C TYR A 172 8.15 -0.83 11.27
N GLY A 173 7.24 -0.43 10.41
CA GLY A 173 7.21 0.79 9.62
C GLY A 173 6.30 1.85 10.23
N ILE A 174 5.29 2.26 9.46
CA ILE A 174 4.41 3.39 9.83
C ILE A 174 3.68 3.17 11.17
N LYS A 175 3.20 1.96 11.47
CA LYS A 175 2.53 1.66 12.74
C LYS A 175 3.47 1.85 13.94
N PHE A 176 4.73 1.41 13.81
CA PHE A 176 5.75 1.66 14.83
C PHE A 176 5.97 3.15 15.05
N LEU A 177 6.12 3.92 13.97
CA LEU A 177 6.33 5.37 14.03
C LEU A 177 5.15 6.08 14.69
N LEU A 178 3.94 5.79 14.25
CA LEU A 178 2.70 6.38 14.79
C LEU A 178 2.51 6.06 16.28
N LYS A 179 2.89 4.86 16.71
CA LYS A 179 2.74 4.41 18.10
C LYS A 179 3.85 4.91 19.03
N LYS A 180 5.09 4.90 18.58
CA LYS A 180 6.27 5.20 19.42
C LYS A 180 6.79 6.62 19.25
N HIS A 181 6.54 7.24 18.11
CA HIS A 181 7.03 8.57 17.74
C HIS A 181 5.91 9.47 17.20
N PRO A 182 4.72 9.54 17.87
CA PRO A 182 3.56 10.28 17.35
C PRO A 182 3.83 11.78 17.14
N ALA A 183 4.83 12.34 17.83
CA ALA A 183 5.23 13.75 17.68
C ALA A 183 5.93 14.05 16.33
N LEU A 184 6.26 13.03 15.51
CA LEU A 184 6.80 13.23 14.18
C LEU A 184 5.79 13.88 13.23
N PHE A 185 4.49 13.59 13.44
CA PHE A 185 3.41 13.97 12.54
C PHE A 185 2.49 14.99 13.17
N ARG A 186 2.06 15.98 12.41
CA ARG A 186 1.07 16.98 12.78
C ARG A 186 -0.19 16.80 11.93
N LYS A 187 -1.36 17.18 12.46
CA LYS A 187 -2.64 17.06 11.72
C LYS A 187 -2.69 17.95 10.48
N GLU A 188 -1.92 19.02 10.49
CA GLU A 188 -1.79 19.98 9.43
C GLU A 188 -0.83 19.53 8.32
N ASP A 189 -0.07 18.47 8.54
CA ASP A 189 0.92 17.98 7.58
C ASP A 189 0.27 17.56 6.26
N ILE A 190 0.98 17.80 5.17
CA ILE A 190 0.62 17.39 3.81
C ILE A 190 1.36 16.08 3.53
N ILE A 191 0.63 14.97 3.50
CA ILE A 191 1.22 13.64 3.40
C ILE A 191 0.93 13.03 2.01
N ILE A 192 1.99 12.82 1.23
CA ILE A 192 1.95 12.17 -0.08
C ILE A 192 2.66 10.82 0.03
N ILE A 193 2.01 9.79 -0.47
CA ILE A 193 2.55 8.43 -0.55
C ILE A 193 2.59 8.05 -2.04
N PRO A 194 3.76 8.06 -2.69
CA PRO A 194 3.87 7.75 -4.11
C PRO A 194 3.92 6.22 -4.35
N ASP A 195 2.83 5.54 -3.99
CA ASP A 195 2.72 4.08 -3.91
C ASP A 195 1.44 3.55 -4.58
N GLY A 196 0.90 4.29 -5.50
CA GLY A 196 -0.29 3.96 -6.27
C GLY A 196 -0.66 5.09 -7.21
N GLY A 197 -1.39 4.77 -8.27
CA GLY A 197 -1.80 5.77 -9.25
C GLY A 197 -2.31 5.17 -10.55
N ASP A 198 -2.03 5.81 -11.67
CA ASP A 198 -2.41 5.36 -12.99
C ASP A 198 -1.39 5.81 -14.05
N PRO A 199 -1.39 5.21 -15.28
CA PRO A 199 -0.40 5.51 -16.30
C PRO A 199 -0.36 6.96 -16.80
N LYS A 200 -1.33 7.79 -16.43
CA LYS A 200 -1.40 9.21 -16.81
C LYS A 200 -1.21 10.17 -15.65
N GLY A 201 -1.18 9.65 -14.41
CA GLY A 201 -1.15 10.46 -13.20
C GLY A 201 -2.41 11.30 -12.98
N GLU A 202 -3.56 10.82 -13.49
CA GLU A 202 -4.86 11.52 -13.43
C GLU A 202 -5.65 11.23 -12.14
N THR A 203 -5.26 10.20 -11.39
CA THR A 203 -5.99 9.75 -10.20
C THR A 203 -5.19 9.98 -8.93
N ILE A 204 -5.88 10.44 -7.89
CA ILE A 204 -5.34 10.60 -6.54
C ILE A 204 -6.15 9.67 -5.64
N GLU A 205 -5.51 8.68 -5.04
CA GLU A 205 -6.19 7.77 -4.14
C GLU A 205 -6.35 8.41 -2.77
N VAL A 206 -7.59 8.53 -2.34
CA VAL A 206 -7.98 9.19 -1.09
C VAL A 206 -8.74 8.27 -0.14
N ALA A 207 -9.09 7.08 -0.60
CA ALA A 207 -9.88 6.11 0.15
C ALA A 207 -9.58 4.68 -0.29
N GLU A 208 -9.77 3.74 0.61
CA GLU A 208 -9.65 2.31 0.39
C GLU A 208 -10.91 1.62 0.90
N LYS A 209 -11.28 0.48 0.32
CA LYS A 209 -12.33 -0.36 0.91
C LYS A 209 -11.82 -1.00 2.18
N ASN A 210 -12.68 -1.11 3.18
CA ASN A 210 -12.40 -1.92 4.36
C ASN A 210 -12.21 -3.38 3.94
N ILE A 211 -11.25 -4.06 4.56
CA ILE A 211 -10.90 -5.45 4.26
C ILE A 211 -11.36 -6.34 5.41
N LEU A 212 -12.10 -7.39 5.06
CA LEU A 212 -12.49 -8.44 6.01
C LEU A 212 -12.33 -9.80 5.33
N TRP A 213 -11.31 -10.56 5.76
CA TRP A 213 -11.12 -11.93 5.31
C TRP A 213 -11.62 -12.88 6.38
N LEU A 214 -12.44 -13.83 5.96
CA LEU A 214 -13.07 -14.78 6.86
C LEU A 214 -12.73 -16.22 6.49
N ARG A 215 -12.53 -17.02 7.52
CA ARG A 215 -12.58 -18.47 7.44
C ARG A 215 -13.88 -18.94 8.13
N LEU A 216 -14.70 -19.70 7.39
CA LEU A 216 -15.96 -20.23 7.91
C LEU A 216 -15.85 -21.76 8.00
N HIS A 217 -15.99 -22.27 9.21
CA HIS A 217 -15.86 -23.69 9.50
C HIS A 217 -17.22 -24.24 10.00
N THR A 218 -17.83 -25.10 9.21
CA THR A 218 -19.10 -25.74 9.51
C THR A 218 -18.87 -27.15 10.02
N THR A 219 -19.33 -27.44 11.23
CA THR A 219 -19.30 -28.76 11.85
C THR A 219 -20.71 -29.36 11.89
N GLY A 220 -20.90 -30.50 11.25
CA GLY A 220 -22.14 -31.24 11.19
C GLY A 220 -22.00 -32.63 11.81
N LEU A 221 -22.65 -33.64 11.19
CA LEU A 221 -22.57 -35.04 11.59
C LEU A 221 -22.40 -35.92 10.36
N GLN A 222 -21.27 -36.60 10.26
CA GLN A 222 -20.98 -37.53 9.17
C GLN A 222 -21.91 -38.76 9.22
N SER A 223 -22.37 -39.19 8.04
CA SER A 223 -23.14 -40.43 7.89
C SER A 223 -22.95 -41.01 6.49
N HIS A 224 -23.47 -42.22 6.29
CA HIS A 224 -23.50 -42.86 4.97
C HIS A 224 -24.39 -42.08 4.01
N GLY A 225 -23.95 -41.87 2.77
CA GLY A 225 -24.66 -41.05 1.77
C GLY A 225 -26.10 -41.47 1.48
N SER A 226 -26.44 -42.75 1.69
CA SER A 226 -27.81 -43.28 1.56
C SER A 226 -28.69 -43.08 2.81
N MET A 227 -28.13 -42.59 3.91
CA MET A 227 -28.83 -42.33 5.18
C MET A 227 -28.68 -40.88 5.63
N PRO A 228 -29.14 -39.92 4.84
CA PRO A 228 -28.96 -38.49 5.15
C PRO A 228 -29.71 -38.04 6.41
N ASP A 229 -30.76 -38.76 6.78
CA ASP A 229 -31.55 -38.58 8.01
C ASP A 229 -30.75 -38.83 9.31
N LYS A 230 -29.67 -39.59 9.22
CA LYS A 230 -28.74 -39.83 10.33
C LYS A 230 -27.56 -38.90 10.41
N GLY A 231 -27.43 -38.01 9.43
CA GLY A 231 -26.35 -37.04 9.35
C GLY A 231 -26.81 -35.60 9.49
N LYS A 232 -25.83 -34.70 9.57
CA LYS A 232 -26.00 -33.27 9.39
C LYS A 232 -24.98 -32.81 8.37
N ASN A 233 -25.45 -32.50 7.16
CA ASN A 233 -24.57 -32.24 6.02
C ASN A 233 -23.90 -30.88 6.13
N ALA A 234 -22.65 -30.86 6.59
CA ALA A 234 -21.86 -29.62 6.73
C ALA A 234 -21.60 -28.95 5.39
N PHE A 235 -21.38 -29.72 4.32
CA PHE A 235 -21.13 -29.17 2.98
C PHE A 235 -22.36 -28.44 2.40
N LEU A 236 -23.57 -29.03 2.55
CA LEU A 236 -24.81 -28.38 2.10
C LEU A 236 -25.04 -27.07 2.86
N ALA A 237 -24.84 -27.08 4.19
CA ALA A 237 -24.97 -25.89 5.02
C ALA A 237 -23.92 -24.82 4.64
N GLY A 238 -22.65 -25.22 4.39
CA GLY A 238 -21.58 -24.33 3.93
C GLY A 238 -21.86 -23.70 2.57
N CYS A 239 -22.40 -24.45 1.61
CA CYS A 239 -22.82 -23.93 0.31
C CYS A 239 -23.95 -22.89 0.44
N GLU A 240 -24.96 -23.17 1.25
CA GLU A 240 -26.06 -22.23 1.48
C GLU A 240 -25.56 -20.96 2.20
N LEU A 241 -24.67 -21.12 3.18
CA LEU A 241 -24.06 -19.98 3.85
C LEU A 241 -23.23 -19.12 2.86
N ALA A 242 -22.41 -19.75 2.00
CA ALA A 242 -21.60 -19.02 1.02
C ALA A 242 -22.48 -18.17 0.08
N LEU A 243 -23.60 -18.72 -0.42
CA LEU A 243 -24.55 -17.97 -1.23
C LEU A 243 -25.24 -16.86 -0.43
N SER A 244 -25.62 -17.14 0.81
CA SER A 244 -26.22 -16.16 1.72
C SER A 244 -25.25 -15.01 1.99
N LEU A 245 -23.97 -15.28 2.23
CA LEU A 245 -22.98 -14.24 2.48
C LEU A 245 -22.60 -13.46 1.21
N ASN A 246 -22.60 -14.09 0.04
CA ASN A 246 -22.40 -13.39 -1.22
C ASN A 246 -23.54 -12.39 -1.50
N ASP A 247 -24.78 -12.70 -1.11
CA ASP A 247 -25.92 -11.78 -1.20
C ASP A 247 -25.79 -10.52 -0.32
N LEU A 248 -24.81 -10.44 0.57
CA LEU A 248 -24.50 -9.20 1.29
C LEU A 248 -24.14 -8.04 0.34
N GLU A 249 -23.71 -8.32 -0.90
CA GLU A 249 -23.53 -7.30 -1.93
C GLU A 249 -24.85 -6.54 -2.23
N HIS A 250 -26.00 -7.21 -2.15
CA HIS A 250 -27.29 -6.57 -2.31
C HIS A 250 -27.78 -5.92 -1.02
N PHE A 251 -27.49 -6.53 0.13
CA PHE A 251 -27.88 -5.99 1.44
C PHE A 251 -27.15 -4.69 1.75
N PHE A 252 -25.83 -4.64 1.52
CA PHE A 252 -24.99 -3.44 1.59
C PHE A 252 -24.84 -2.79 0.20
N GLY A 253 -25.96 -2.63 -0.49
CA GLY A 253 -26.05 -2.33 -1.93
C GLY A 253 -25.85 -0.86 -2.32
N GLU A 254 -25.48 0.03 -1.38
CA GLU A 254 -25.16 1.41 -1.70
C GLU A 254 -23.94 1.48 -2.64
N ARG A 255 -23.94 2.49 -3.51
CA ARG A 255 -22.88 2.70 -4.48
C ARG A 255 -22.11 3.96 -4.17
N ASP A 256 -20.80 3.92 -4.46
CA ASP A 256 -19.90 5.07 -4.44
C ASP A 256 -19.06 5.04 -5.71
N GLU A 257 -19.34 5.95 -6.63
CA GLU A 257 -18.66 6.02 -7.94
C GLU A 257 -17.20 6.48 -7.84
N MET A 258 -16.70 6.78 -6.62
CA MET A 258 -15.27 6.99 -6.36
C MET A 258 -14.50 5.67 -6.49
N PHE A 259 -15.14 4.51 -6.25
CA PHE A 259 -14.53 3.18 -6.29
C PHE A 259 -14.83 2.40 -7.57
N SER A 260 -13.98 1.45 -7.90
CA SER A 260 -14.21 0.45 -8.95
C SER A 260 -13.90 -0.95 -8.40
N PRO A 261 -14.88 -1.87 -8.29
CA PRO A 261 -16.32 -1.65 -8.49
C PRO A 261 -16.93 -0.69 -7.46
N ALA A 262 -17.99 0.03 -7.86
CA ALA A 262 -18.64 1.07 -7.06
C ALA A 262 -19.49 0.56 -5.89
N TRP A 263 -19.37 -0.70 -5.50
CA TRP A 263 -20.13 -1.35 -4.42
C TRP A 263 -19.24 -2.24 -3.56
N SER A 264 -19.73 -2.62 -2.38
CA SER A 264 -19.07 -3.59 -1.51
C SER A 264 -19.13 -4.99 -2.12
N THR A 265 -18.04 -5.75 -2.10
CA THR A 265 -17.98 -7.11 -2.60
C THR A 265 -17.81 -8.12 -1.47
N PHE A 266 -18.49 -9.26 -1.60
CA PHE A 266 -18.48 -10.36 -0.62
C PHE A 266 -18.30 -11.68 -1.38
N GLN A 267 -17.05 -12.04 -1.68
CA GLN A 267 -16.76 -13.16 -2.57
C GLN A 267 -16.25 -14.39 -1.82
N PRO A 268 -16.89 -15.56 -1.98
CA PRO A 268 -16.29 -16.83 -1.57
C PRO A 268 -15.13 -17.16 -2.52
N THR A 269 -13.92 -17.31 -1.99
CA THR A 269 -12.70 -17.38 -2.82
C THR A 269 -11.95 -18.68 -2.72
N LYS A 270 -12.04 -19.39 -1.58
CA LYS A 270 -11.26 -20.60 -1.34
C LYS A 270 -12.13 -21.63 -0.61
N LYS A 271 -11.94 -22.91 -0.95
CA LYS A 271 -12.61 -24.05 -0.28
C LYS A 271 -11.63 -25.15 0.02
N SER A 272 -11.72 -25.72 1.22
CA SER A 272 -10.97 -26.91 1.61
C SER A 272 -11.70 -28.19 1.15
N ALA A 273 -10.95 -29.25 0.89
CA ALA A 273 -11.52 -30.58 0.68
C ALA A 273 -12.15 -31.07 2.00
N ASN A 274 -13.25 -31.83 1.91
CA ASN A 274 -13.99 -32.30 3.08
C ASN A 274 -14.00 -33.82 3.25
N VAL A 275 -14.41 -34.60 2.25
CA VAL A 275 -14.44 -36.07 2.29
C VAL A 275 -13.71 -36.70 1.10
N GLU A 276 -13.15 -37.89 1.30
CA GLU A 276 -12.38 -38.57 0.26
C GLU A 276 -13.26 -39.34 -0.73
N THR A 277 -14.47 -39.75 -0.34
CA THR A 277 -15.37 -40.57 -1.17
C THR A 277 -16.75 -39.97 -1.27
N VAL A 278 -17.42 -40.16 -2.43
CA VAL A 278 -18.72 -39.54 -2.76
C VAL A 278 -19.92 -40.10 -2.00
N ASN A 279 -19.78 -41.24 -1.31
CA ASN A 279 -20.86 -41.92 -0.59
C ASN A 279 -20.94 -41.57 0.91
N ILE A 280 -20.36 -40.41 1.30
CA ILE A 280 -20.34 -39.91 2.67
C ILE A 280 -21.09 -38.56 2.72
N ILE A 281 -22.00 -38.42 3.70
CA ILE A 281 -22.50 -37.09 4.11
C ILE A 281 -21.40 -36.40 4.90
N PRO A 282 -20.85 -35.24 4.45
CA PRO A 282 -19.78 -34.57 5.15
C PRO A 282 -20.19 -34.04 6.53
N GLY A 283 -19.39 -34.34 7.54
CA GLY A 283 -19.54 -33.81 8.89
C GLY A 283 -18.69 -32.55 9.12
N ASP A 284 -17.91 -32.14 8.12
CA ASP A 284 -16.99 -31.00 8.17
C ASP A 284 -16.98 -30.28 6.83
N ASP A 285 -16.90 -28.93 6.86
CA ASP A 285 -16.77 -28.09 5.68
C ASP A 285 -16.10 -26.77 6.01
N VAL A 286 -15.15 -26.32 5.16
CA VAL A 286 -14.42 -25.06 5.34
C VAL A 286 -14.38 -24.29 4.04
N PHE A 287 -14.78 -23.02 4.08
CA PHE A 287 -14.58 -22.08 2.98
C PHE A 287 -14.11 -20.71 3.50
N PHE A 288 -13.69 -19.84 2.57
CA PHE A 288 -13.13 -18.53 2.87
C PHE A 288 -13.83 -17.47 2.07
N MET A 289 -13.89 -16.24 2.63
CA MET A 289 -14.45 -15.06 1.99
C MET A 289 -13.40 -13.95 1.92
N ASP A 290 -13.32 -13.27 0.78
CA ASP A 290 -12.73 -11.96 0.63
C ASP A 290 -13.85 -10.93 0.57
N CYS A 291 -13.91 -10.02 1.54
CA CYS A 291 -14.90 -8.95 1.61
C CYS A 291 -14.20 -7.61 1.48
N ARG A 292 -14.58 -6.82 0.46
CA ARG A 292 -14.11 -5.46 0.22
C ARG A 292 -15.29 -4.50 0.39
N ILE A 293 -15.29 -3.78 1.49
CA ILE A 293 -16.47 -3.08 2.00
C ILE A 293 -16.26 -1.58 1.88
N LEU A 294 -17.22 -0.86 1.26
CA LEU A 294 -17.17 0.60 1.16
C LEU A 294 -17.04 1.23 2.56
N PRO A 295 -16.18 2.26 2.75
CA PRO A 295 -15.87 2.85 4.06
C PRO A 295 -17.08 3.42 4.81
N ARG A 296 -18.20 3.61 4.14
CA ARG A 296 -19.47 4.05 4.77
C ARG A 296 -20.08 3.01 5.71
N TYR A 297 -19.69 1.74 5.59
CA TYR A 297 -20.13 0.65 6.46
C TYR A 297 -18.99 0.27 7.40
N THR A 298 -19.29 0.20 8.69
CA THR A 298 -18.33 -0.30 9.67
C THR A 298 -18.23 -1.82 9.59
N LEU A 299 -17.06 -2.37 9.85
CA LEU A 299 -16.89 -3.84 9.91
C LEU A 299 -17.73 -4.45 11.03
N LYS A 300 -18.04 -3.70 12.08
CA LYS A 300 -18.95 -4.12 13.15
C LYS A 300 -20.37 -4.37 12.64
N GLU A 301 -20.91 -3.48 11.79
CA GLU A 301 -22.25 -3.65 11.18
C GLU A 301 -22.28 -4.84 10.25
N VAL A 302 -21.23 -4.99 9.42
CA VAL A 302 -21.08 -6.12 8.50
C VAL A 302 -21.02 -7.44 9.27
N ARG A 303 -20.19 -7.51 10.33
CA ARG A 303 -20.06 -8.70 11.18
C ARG A 303 -21.39 -9.08 11.85
N ALA A 304 -22.15 -8.13 12.34
CA ALA A 304 -23.46 -8.37 12.96
C ALA A 304 -24.45 -9.03 11.97
N GLU A 305 -24.48 -8.60 10.70
CA GLU A 305 -25.34 -9.21 9.70
C GLU A 305 -24.82 -10.60 9.28
N ILE A 306 -23.48 -10.81 9.21
CA ILE A 306 -22.88 -12.14 9.00
C ILE A 306 -23.30 -13.09 10.11
N ASP A 307 -23.18 -12.71 11.38
CA ASP A 307 -23.54 -13.54 12.53
C ASP A 307 -25.02 -13.93 12.52
N LYS A 308 -25.89 -13.02 12.12
CA LYS A 308 -27.31 -13.28 11.95
C LYS A 308 -27.60 -14.31 10.86
N ARG A 309 -26.92 -14.23 9.71
CA ARG A 309 -27.03 -15.21 8.62
C ARG A 309 -26.47 -16.56 9.02
N VAL A 310 -25.36 -16.61 9.72
CA VAL A 310 -24.78 -17.82 10.32
C VAL A 310 -25.78 -18.50 11.25
N ALA A 311 -26.36 -17.78 12.20
CA ALA A 311 -27.34 -18.33 13.13
C ALA A 311 -28.58 -18.92 12.42
N ALA A 312 -29.03 -18.30 11.33
CA ALA A 312 -30.14 -18.82 10.53
C ALA A 312 -29.81 -20.16 9.86
N ILE A 313 -28.59 -20.31 9.32
CA ILE A 313 -28.10 -21.55 8.71
C ILE A 313 -27.89 -22.63 9.77
N GLU A 314 -27.30 -22.31 10.93
CA GLU A 314 -27.15 -23.23 12.05
C GLU A 314 -28.51 -23.80 12.48
N ALA A 315 -29.51 -22.93 12.66
CA ALA A 315 -30.86 -23.34 13.06
C ALA A 315 -31.53 -24.23 12.00
N LYS A 316 -31.36 -23.91 10.72
CA LYS A 316 -31.97 -24.66 9.60
C LYS A 316 -31.37 -26.07 9.45
N HIS A 317 -30.05 -26.20 9.51
CA HIS A 317 -29.34 -27.44 9.22
C HIS A 317 -28.94 -28.24 10.48
N GLY A 318 -29.08 -27.65 11.66
CA GLY A 318 -28.67 -28.24 12.93
C GLY A 318 -27.17 -28.45 13.06
N VAL A 319 -26.38 -27.64 12.35
CA VAL A 319 -24.91 -27.63 12.35
C VAL A 319 -24.38 -26.58 13.32
N LYS A 320 -23.04 -26.55 13.52
CA LYS A 320 -22.34 -25.49 14.21
C LYS A 320 -21.39 -24.80 13.24
N ILE A 321 -21.33 -23.46 13.26
CA ILE A 321 -20.50 -22.67 12.36
C ILE A 321 -19.60 -21.73 13.17
N GLU A 322 -18.30 -21.83 12.96
CA GLU A 322 -17.29 -20.93 13.51
C GLU A 322 -16.86 -19.96 12.44
N VAL A 323 -16.82 -18.65 12.77
CA VAL A 323 -16.36 -17.58 11.90
C VAL A 323 -15.10 -16.98 12.49
N GLU A 324 -13.98 -17.22 11.83
CA GLU A 324 -12.67 -16.70 12.18
C GLU A 324 -12.31 -15.52 11.25
N GLU A 325 -11.90 -14.40 11.82
CA GLU A 325 -11.39 -13.24 11.08
C GLU A 325 -9.89 -13.43 10.85
N LEU A 326 -9.48 -13.56 9.59
CA LEU A 326 -8.09 -13.70 9.18
C LEU A 326 -7.44 -12.34 8.92
N GLN A 327 -8.23 -11.36 8.45
CA GLN A 327 -7.83 -9.98 8.31
C GLN A 327 -9.00 -9.06 8.61
N HIS A 328 -8.72 -7.96 9.30
CA HIS A 328 -9.67 -6.94 9.70
C HIS A 328 -9.01 -5.58 9.61
N GLN A 329 -9.42 -4.74 8.63
CA GLN A 329 -8.85 -3.42 8.43
C GLN A 329 -9.96 -2.44 8.04
N GLU A 330 -10.17 -1.41 8.84
CA GLU A 330 -11.00 -0.26 8.48
C GLU A 330 -10.10 0.85 7.92
N SER A 331 -10.57 1.53 6.87
CA SER A 331 -9.85 2.61 6.21
C SER A 331 -10.76 3.82 6.01
N PRO A 332 -10.72 4.80 6.90
CA PRO A 332 -11.41 6.07 6.68
C PRO A 332 -10.88 6.78 5.43
N ALA A 333 -11.74 7.55 4.77
CA ALA A 333 -11.35 8.32 3.60
C ALA A 333 -10.74 9.67 3.97
N THR A 334 -9.70 10.11 3.25
CA THR A 334 -9.31 11.52 3.17
C THR A 334 -10.36 12.28 2.35
N SER A 335 -10.80 13.43 2.84
CA SER A 335 -11.77 14.24 2.09
C SER A 335 -11.20 14.65 0.73
N ALA A 336 -12.04 14.58 -0.32
CA ALA A 336 -11.68 15.07 -1.65
C ALA A 336 -11.31 16.56 -1.68
N ASP A 337 -11.72 17.31 -0.65
CA ASP A 337 -11.42 18.73 -0.43
C ASP A 337 -10.36 18.95 0.66
N ALA A 338 -9.69 17.90 1.15
CA ALA A 338 -8.60 18.04 2.11
C ALA A 338 -7.44 18.88 1.54
N PRO A 339 -6.69 19.59 2.38
CA PRO A 339 -5.55 20.42 1.93
C PRO A 339 -4.55 19.63 1.06
N VAL A 340 -4.24 18.40 1.44
CA VAL A 340 -3.32 17.52 0.69
C VAL A 340 -3.82 17.26 -0.72
N VAL A 341 -5.11 16.95 -0.90
CA VAL A 341 -5.71 16.66 -2.21
C VAL A 341 -5.74 17.91 -3.09
N ARG A 342 -6.12 19.06 -2.52
CA ARG A 342 -6.14 20.33 -3.27
C ARG A 342 -4.73 20.72 -3.75
N ARG A 343 -3.74 20.73 -2.83
CA ARG A 343 -2.35 21.10 -3.16
C ARG A 343 -1.74 20.13 -4.19
N LEU A 344 -2.01 18.84 -4.09
CA LEU A 344 -1.53 17.85 -5.05
C LEU A 344 -2.18 18.05 -6.43
N LYS A 345 -3.49 18.28 -6.51
CA LYS A 345 -4.18 18.61 -7.78
C LYS A 345 -3.59 19.86 -8.45
N ASP A 346 -3.30 20.90 -7.67
CA ASP A 346 -2.70 22.12 -8.17
C ASP A 346 -1.25 21.88 -8.64
N ALA A 347 -0.48 21.07 -7.94
CA ALA A 347 0.87 20.69 -8.33
C ALA A 347 0.89 19.88 -9.64
N ILE A 348 0.04 18.85 -9.76
CA ILE A 348 -0.12 18.06 -11.00
C ILE A 348 -0.50 18.95 -12.17
N LYS A 349 -1.47 19.85 -11.97
CA LYS A 349 -1.90 20.81 -12.99
C LYS A 349 -0.78 21.78 -13.37
N LYS A 350 -0.02 22.29 -12.40
CA LYS A 350 1.10 23.22 -12.61
C LYS A 350 2.24 22.54 -13.39
N ALA A 351 2.56 21.30 -13.05
CA ALA A 351 3.67 20.56 -13.66
C ALA A 351 3.35 20.07 -15.08
N HIS A 352 2.13 19.57 -15.31
CA HIS A 352 1.79 18.79 -16.52
C HIS A 352 0.49 19.24 -17.21
N GLY A 353 -0.28 20.18 -16.64
CA GLY A 353 -1.57 20.60 -17.21
C GLY A 353 -2.71 19.58 -17.00
N ILE A 354 -2.47 18.51 -16.25
CA ILE A 354 -3.42 17.43 -15.99
C ILE A 354 -4.44 17.88 -14.94
N LYS A 355 -5.71 17.52 -15.14
CA LYS A 355 -6.79 17.73 -14.18
C LYS A 355 -7.03 16.42 -13.40
N ALA A 356 -6.30 16.24 -12.32
CA ALA A 356 -6.43 15.05 -11.49
C ALA A 356 -7.76 15.02 -10.70
N ARG A 357 -8.24 13.79 -10.43
CA ARG A 357 -9.47 13.52 -9.68
C ARG A 357 -9.21 12.55 -8.53
N PRO A 358 -9.90 12.70 -7.38
CA PRO A 358 -9.82 11.74 -6.30
C PRO A 358 -10.54 10.45 -6.68
N ILE A 359 -9.99 9.32 -6.23
CA ILE A 359 -10.56 7.97 -6.36
C ILE A 359 -10.43 7.19 -5.04
N GLY A 360 -11.21 6.12 -4.95
CA GLY A 360 -11.05 5.08 -3.95
C GLY A 360 -10.65 3.76 -4.62
N ILE A 361 -9.84 2.98 -3.93
CA ILE A 361 -9.32 1.68 -4.39
C ILE A 361 -9.87 0.50 -3.58
N GLY A 362 -9.72 -0.71 -4.12
CA GLY A 362 -10.10 -1.94 -3.43
C GLY A 362 -9.00 -2.54 -2.55
N GLY A 363 -7.76 -2.08 -2.71
CA GLY A 363 -6.59 -2.53 -1.96
C GLY A 363 -6.42 -1.82 -0.63
N GLY A 364 -5.29 -2.06 0.05
CA GLY A 364 -4.88 -1.35 1.26
C GLY A 364 -3.48 -0.79 1.07
N THR A 365 -3.21 0.37 1.66
CA THR A 365 -1.90 1.04 1.68
C THR A 365 -1.61 1.54 3.09
N VAL A 366 -0.40 2.04 3.34
CA VAL A 366 -0.07 2.73 4.60
C VAL A 366 -0.94 3.97 4.84
N GLY A 367 -1.62 4.48 3.82
CA GLY A 367 -2.57 5.58 3.94
C GLY A 367 -3.71 5.27 4.90
N ALA A 368 -4.18 4.00 4.98
CA ALA A 368 -5.19 3.57 5.94
C ALA A 368 -4.73 3.78 7.39
N GLU A 369 -3.48 3.45 7.71
CA GLU A 369 -2.92 3.57 9.06
C GLU A 369 -2.87 5.04 9.53
N LEU A 370 -2.49 5.93 8.63
CA LEU A 370 -2.50 7.38 8.88
C LEU A 370 -3.93 7.91 9.06
N ARG A 371 -4.84 7.54 8.15
CA ARG A 371 -6.24 7.98 8.18
C ARG A 371 -7.00 7.47 9.41
N ASN A 372 -6.70 6.25 9.89
CA ASN A 372 -7.25 5.70 11.14
C ASN A 372 -6.91 6.54 12.37
N LEU A 373 -5.78 7.25 12.33
CA LEU A 373 -5.39 8.20 13.38
C LEU A 373 -5.82 9.64 13.05
N GLY A 374 -6.57 9.85 11.97
CA GLY A 374 -7.14 11.14 11.57
C GLY A 374 -6.12 12.08 10.91
N PHE A 375 -5.08 11.56 10.25
CA PHE A 375 -4.23 12.31 9.34
C PHE A 375 -4.79 12.22 7.93
N ASP A 376 -4.78 13.32 7.19
CA ASP A 376 -5.10 13.32 5.77
C ASP A 376 -3.89 12.86 4.96
N ALA A 377 -4.05 11.78 4.18
CA ALA A 377 -3.01 11.26 3.29
C ALA A 377 -3.57 11.03 1.89
N ALA A 378 -2.77 11.30 0.87
CA ALA A 378 -3.08 11.06 -0.53
C ALA A 378 -2.00 10.16 -1.15
N ILE A 379 -2.43 9.13 -1.89
CA ILE A 379 -1.56 8.24 -2.63
C ILE A 379 -1.58 8.69 -4.10
N TRP A 380 -0.41 8.87 -4.69
CA TRP A 380 -0.31 9.31 -6.08
C TRP A 380 1.07 9.05 -6.67
N SER A 381 1.10 8.44 -7.83
CA SER A 381 2.25 8.27 -8.71
C SER A 381 1.78 8.13 -10.15
N THR A 382 2.68 8.20 -11.13
CA THR A 382 2.43 7.87 -12.53
C THR A 382 3.02 6.49 -12.80
N MET A 383 2.19 5.42 -12.85
CA MET A 383 2.66 4.04 -12.90
C MET A 383 1.74 3.13 -13.72
N ASP A 384 2.30 2.01 -14.22
CA ASP A 384 1.54 1.04 -15.02
C ASP A 384 0.88 -0.07 -14.16
N GLU A 385 1.09 -0.07 -12.84
CA GLU A 385 0.59 -1.07 -11.87
C GLU A 385 1.03 -2.50 -12.21
N VAL A 386 2.33 -2.69 -12.44
CA VAL A 386 2.94 -4.01 -12.68
C VAL A 386 3.65 -4.56 -11.44
N CYS A 387 3.39 -3.99 -10.29
CA CYS A 387 3.89 -4.45 -9.00
C CYS A 387 3.55 -5.93 -8.74
N HIS A 388 4.37 -6.62 -7.95
CA HIS A 388 4.23 -8.03 -7.55
C HIS A 388 4.28 -9.06 -8.70
N GLN A 389 4.41 -8.62 -9.95
CA GLN A 389 4.49 -9.49 -11.11
C GLN A 389 5.95 -9.85 -11.46
N PRO A 390 6.22 -11.01 -12.09
CA PRO A 390 7.49 -11.24 -12.77
C PRO A 390 7.70 -10.20 -13.89
N ASN A 391 8.94 -9.79 -14.11
CA ASN A 391 9.31 -8.74 -15.05
C ASN A 391 8.69 -7.37 -14.71
N GLU A 392 8.50 -7.09 -13.42
CA GLU A 392 8.15 -5.76 -12.94
C GLU A 392 9.07 -4.72 -13.56
N TYR A 393 8.49 -3.56 -13.90
CA TYR A 393 9.26 -2.45 -14.48
C TYR A 393 8.69 -1.10 -14.05
N CYS A 394 9.54 -0.08 -14.01
CA CYS A 394 9.09 1.30 -14.02
C CYS A 394 9.50 2.01 -15.33
N ILE A 395 8.79 3.07 -15.68
CA ILE A 395 9.12 3.92 -16.83
C ILE A 395 10.02 5.05 -16.33
N VAL A 396 11.25 5.14 -16.88
CA VAL A 396 12.25 6.16 -16.47
C VAL A 396 11.65 7.58 -16.49
N ARG A 397 10.83 7.87 -17.51
CA ARG A 397 10.20 9.19 -17.61
C ARG A 397 9.21 9.46 -16.48
N ASN A 398 8.54 8.45 -15.97
CA ASN A 398 7.57 8.60 -14.87
C ASN A 398 8.26 9.05 -13.58
N ILE A 399 9.45 8.52 -13.26
CA ILE A 399 10.27 8.96 -12.12
C ILE A 399 10.47 10.48 -12.18
N ALA A 400 10.90 10.99 -13.33
CA ALA A 400 11.12 12.43 -13.52
C ALA A 400 9.80 13.22 -13.49
N THR A 401 8.72 12.70 -14.07
CA THR A 401 7.39 13.33 -14.07
C THR A 401 6.85 13.49 -12.65
N ASP A 402 6.97 12.46 -11.84
CA ASP A 402 6.53 12.49 -10.44
C ASP A 402 7.42 13.44 -9.62
N ALA A 403 8.73 13.45 -9.85
CA ALA A 403 9.64 14.41 -9.23
C ALA A 403 9.29 15.87 -9.62
N GLU A 404 8.90 16.13 -10.89
CA GLU A 404 8.44 17.45 -11.33
C GLU A 404 7.15 17.88 -10.58
N THR A 405 6.22 16.94 -10.35
CA THR A 405 5.00 17.21 -9.57
C THR A 405 5.32 17.54 -8.11
N LEU A 406 6.18 16.73 -7.47
CA LEU A 406 6.61 16.98 -6.09
C LEU A 406 7.37 18.32 -5.98
N ALA A 407 8.21 18.66 -6.95
CA ALA A 407 8.89 19.96 -7.02
C ALA A 407 7.88 21.13 -7.13
N ALA A 408 6.81 20.94 -7.92
CA ALA A 408 5.73 21.93 -7.99
C ALA A 408 5.02 22.09 -6.64
N LEU A 409 4.81 20.99 -5.91
CA LEU A 409 4.23 21.00 -4.55
C LEU A 409 5.14 21.69 -3.54
N PHE A 410 6.45 21.42 -3.53
CA PHE A 410 7.43 22.01 -2.62
C PHE A 410 7.60 23.54 -2.83
N THR A 411 7.24 24.05 -4.00
CA THR A 411 7.30 25.48 -4.36
C THR A 411 5.95 26.19 -4.30
N THR A 412 4.93 25.60 -3.67
CA THR A 412 3.65 26.28 -3.39
C THR A 412 3.68 26.99 -2.04
N GLU A 413 3.04 28.19 -1.99
CA GLU A 413 2.87 28.97 -0.76
C GLU A 413 1.78 28.39 0.16
#